data_97595fcba19fff2c1137202c5608bfed
#
_entry.id   97595fcba19fff2c1137202c5608bfed
#
_cell.length_a   1.000
_cell.length_b   1.000
_cell.length_c   1.000
_cell.angle_alpha   90.00
_cell.angle_beta   90.00
_cell.angle_gamma   90.00
#
_symmetry.space_group_name_H-M   'P 1'
#
loop_
_entity.id
_entity.type
_entity.pdbx_description
1 polymer ?
#
loop_
_entity_poly.entity_id
_entity_poly.type
_entity_poly.pdbx_seq_one_letter_code
_entity_poly.pdbx_strand_id
1 'polypeptide(L)'
;ALQRAAGWISPGGLDHACAELEVPPAEAYGVATFYHLFTHEPPSATDTVHVCDDVACRLFGAVDLIDDLRAEGHHVKASPCLGQCERGPAIMVQRTGTPDLTVVAVDDGAGCGPVSPAEVSVAIADATSTPSVELPQAGDPGLRLLARVGVVDPTSLEDYRTHGGYQALEASLSTGRRTATSVPGV
;
A
#
# COMPACT_ATOMS: atom_id res chain seq x y z
N ALA A 1 -11.34 5.39 7.39
CA ALA A 1 -11.70 6.20 8.56
C ALA A 1 -11.83 5.32 9.81
N LEU A 2 -12.82 4.39 9.92
CA LEU A 2 -13.07 3.57 11.12
C LEU A 2 -11.84 2.81 11.61
N GLN A 3 -11.21 2.02 10.74
CA GLN A 3 -10.01 1.25 11.07
C GLN A 3 -8.89 2.13 11.66
N ARG A 4 -8.66 3.31 11.08
CA ARG A 4 -7.63 4.23 11.57
C ARG A 4 -7.96 4.84 12.93
N ALA A 5 -9.22 5.21 13.14
CA ALA A 5 -9.66 5.87 14.37
C ALA A 5 -9.73 4.91 15.56
N ALA A 6 -10.27 3.70 15.35
CA ALA A 6 -10.58 2.74 16.40
C ALA A 6 -9.67 1.49 16.39
N GLY A 7 -8.84 1.32 15.37
CA GLY A 7 -8.01 0.12 15.18
C GLY A 7 -8.77 -1.07 14.60
N TRP A 8 -10.08 -0.96 14.42
CA TRP A 8 -10.93 -2.02 13.89
C TRP A 8 -12.23 -1.49 13.31
N ILE A 9 -12.94 -2.32 12.57
CA ILE A 9 -14.26 -2.05 12.04
C ILE A 9 -15.28 -2.76 12.93
N SER A 10 -15.83 -2.02 13.89
CA SER A 10 -16.88 -2.56 14.77
C SER A 10 -18.20 -2.73 14.01
N PRO A 11 -19.08 -3.68 14.43
CA PRO A 11 -20.40 -3.84 13.83
C PRO A 11 -21.20 -2.53 13.80
N GLY A 12 -21.27 -1.82 14.92
CA GLY A 12 -21.98 -0.54 14.98
C GLY A 12 -21.34 0.57 14.12
N GLY A 13 -20.00 0.57 13.99
CA GLY A 13 -19.30 1.48 13.10
C GLY A 13 -19.58 1.17 11.62
N LEU A 14 -19.67 -0.12 11.27
CA LEU A 14 -20.05 -0.54 9.92
C LEU A 14 -21.51 -0.17 9.61
N ASP A 15 -22.42 -0.44 10.52
CA ASP A 15 -23.84 -0.09 10.36
C ASP A 15 -24.04 1.41 10.17
N HIS A 16 -23.33 2.22 10.96
CA HIS A 16 -23.36 3.68 10.81
C HIS A 16 -22.84 4.11 9.43
N ALA A 17 -21.71 3.56 8.99
CA ALA A 17 -21.16 3.86 7.67
C ALA A 17 -22.12 3.44 6.54
N CYS A 18 -22.79 2.31 6.66
CA CYS A 18 -23.80 1.85 5.72
C CYS A 18 -24.97 2.83 5.61
N ALA A 19 -25.45 3.32 6.75
CA ALA A 19 -26.53 4.30 6.80
C ALA A 19 -26.15 5.64 6.16
N GLU A 20 -24.97 6.16 6.46
CA GLU A 20 -24.48 7.44 5.92
C GLU A 20 -24.17 7.39 4.42
N LEU A 21 -23.69 6.25 3.93
CA LEU A 21 -23.29 6.06 2.53
C LEU A 21 -24.40 5.42 1.67
N GLU A 22 -25.55 5.08 2.26
CA GLU A 22 -26.66 4.39 1.60
C GLU A 22 -26.21 3.07 0.91
N VAL A 23 -25.28 2.34 1.57
CA VAL A 23 -24.75 1.06 1.07
C VAL A 23 -25.38 -0.11 1.81
N PRO A 24 -25.81 -1.19 1.12
CA PRO A 24 -26.33 -2.38 1.79
C PRO A 24 -25.31 -2.98 2.77
N PRO A 25 -25.69 -3.33 4.01
CA PRO A 25 -24.75 -3.88 5.01
C PRO A 25 -24.01 -5.13 4.54
N ALA A 26 -24.64 -6.00 3.74
CA ALA A 26 -24.02 -7.20 3.21
C ALA A 26 -22.87 -6.89 2.25
N GLU A 27 -23.02 -5.86 1.41
CA GLU A 27 -21.96 -5.41 0.48
C GLU A 27 -20.79 -4.80 1.26
N ALA A 28 -21.09 -3.91 2.19
CA ALA A 28 -20.08 -3.28 3.04
C ALA A 28 -19.30 -4.31 3.87
N TYR A 29 -19.98 -5.31 4.44
CA TYR A 29 -19.36 -6.41 5.16
C TYR A 29 -18.48 -7.26 4.25
N GLY A 30 -18.95 -7.60 3.05
CA GLY A 30 -18.16 -8.34 2.06
C GLY A 30 -16.86 -7.62 1.69
N VAL A 31 -16.92 -6.30 1.48
CA VAL A 31 -15.72 -5.48 1.21
C VAL A 31 -14.80 -5.43 2.44
N ALA A 32 -15.37 -5.18 3.61
CA ALA A 32 -14.60 -5.06 4.84
C ALA A 32 -13.86 -6.36 5.20
N THR A 33 -14.47 -7.53 4.98
CA THR A 33 -13.86 -8.84 5.25
C THR A 33 -12.89 -9.31 4.17
N PHE A 34 -12.97 -8.77 2.96
CA PHE A 34 -12.09 -9.13 1.86
C PHE A 34 -10.65 -8.60 2.07
N TYR A 35 -10.51 -7.39 2.58
CA TYR A 35 -9.19 -6.77 2.72
C TYR A 35 -8.54 -7.15 4.05
N HIS A 36 -7.42 -7.87 3.99
CA HIS A 36 -6.69 -8.41 5.16
C HIS A 36 -6.16 -7.34 6.14
N LEU A 37 -6.00 -6.09 5.71
CA LEU A 37 -5.61 -4.98 6.57
C LEU A 37 -6.74 -4.47 7.46
N PHE A 38 -7.98 -4.86 7.18
CA PHE A 38 -9.09 -4.56 8.06
C PHE A 38 -9.26 -5.64 9.12
N THR A 39 -9.63 -5.22 10.31
CA THR A 39 -9.90 -6.11 11.45
C THR A 39 -11.32 -5.90 11.95
N HIS A 40 -11.97 -7.02 12.30
CA HIS A 40 -13.36 -7.05 12.80
C HIS A 40 -13.43 -7.36 14.28
N GLU A 41 -12.27 -7.51 14.93
CA GLU A 41 -12.11 -7.73 16.35
C GLU A 41 -11.45 -6.53 17.00
N PRO A 42 -11.80 -6.22 18.27
CA PRO A 42 -11.12 -5.16 19.00
C PRO A 42 -9.61 -5.39 19.02
N PRO A 43 -8.80 -4.35 18.80
CA PRO A 43 -7.35 -4.51 18.80
C PRO A 43 -6.85 -4.93 20.18
N SER A 44 -5.99 -5.94 20.22
CA SER A 44 -5.30 -6.40 21.44
C SER A 44 -4.07 -5.56 21.78
N ALA A 45 -3.61 -4.73 20.85
CA ALA A 45 -2.45 -3.85 20.98
C ALA A 45 -2.66 -2.54 20.22
N THR A 46 -1.91 -1.51 20.58
CA THR A 46 -1.94 -0.21 19.90
C THR A 46 -1.39 -0.30 18.48
N ASP A 47 -0.37 -1.12 18.31
CA ASP A 47 0.34 -1.31 17.05
C ASP A 47 0.14 -2.74 16.55
N THR A 48 -0.12 -2.87 15.26
CA THR A 48 -0.10 -4.16 14.56
C THR A 48 1.02 -4.13 13.53
N VAL A 49 1.95 -5.06 13.66
CA VAL A 49 3.07 -5.22 12.73
C VAL A 49 2.70 -6.24 11.66
N HIS A 50 2.59 -5.79 10.42
CA HIS A 50 2.36 -6.65 9.27
C HIS A 50 3.72 -6.97 8.64
N VAL A 51 4.08 -8.25 8.62
CA VAL A 51 5.30 -8.74 7.96
C VAL A 51 4.89 -9.53 6.73
N CYS A 52 5.39 -9.12 5.58
CA CYS A 52 5.14 -9.83 4.32
C CYS A 52 5.78 -11.22 4.37
N ASP A 53 4.98 -12.27 4.14
CA ASP A 53 5.45 -13.65 4.07
C ASP A 53 5.36 -14.26 2.66
N ASP A 54 5.29 -13.42 1.63
CA ASP A 54 5.27 -13.85 0.23
C ASP A 54 6.66 -14.30 -0.25
N VAL A 55 6.71 -14.88 -1.43
CA VAL A 55 7.85 -15.64 -1.98
C VAL A 55 9.18 -14.93 -1.80
N ALA A 56 9.30 -13.66 -2.19
CA ALA A 56 10.55 -12.91 -2.07
C ALA A 56 10.95 -12.72 -0.60
N CYS A 57 10.02 -12.26 0.25
CA CYS A 57 10.30 -11.99 1.65
C CYS A 57 10.65 -13.26 2.44
N ARG A 58 10.06 -14.41 2.10
CA ARG A 58 10.43 -15.71 2.69
C ARG A 58 11.88 -16.09 2.43
N LEU A 59 12.40 -15.78 1.25
CA LEU A 59 13.81 -16.04 0.93
C LEU A 59 14.77 -15.19 1.77
N PHE A 60 14.30 -14.08 2.31
CA PHE A 60 15.06 -13.18 3.17
C PHE A 60 14.72 -13.32 4.66
N GLY A 61 14.14 -14.45 5.09
CA GLY A 61 13.96 -14.79 6.49
C GLY A 61 12.67 -14.23 7.14
N ALA A 62 11.65 -13.87 6.35
CA ALA A 62 10.41 -13.29 6.89
C ALA A 62 9.70 -14.19 7.91
N VAL A 63 9.78 -15.52 7.74
CA VAL A 63 9.11 -16.47 8.66
C VAL A 63 9.77 -16.43 10.04
N ASP A 64 11.10 -16.50 10.08
CA ASP A 64 11.86 -16.45 11.33
C ASP A 64 11.66 -15.10 12.02
N LEU A 65 11.69 -14.00 11.26
CA LEU A 65 11.41 -12.67 11.77
C LEU A 65 10.01 -12.53 12.40
N ILE A 66 8.98 -13.14 11.80
CA ILE A 66 7.62 -13.16 12.38
C ILE A 66 7.62 -13.83 13.75
N ASP A 67 8.29 -14.97 13.86
CA ASP A 67 8.33 -15.74 15.11
C ASP A 67 9.15 -15.02 16.18
N ASP A 68 10.27 -14.43 15.82
CA ASP A 68 11.12 -13.65 16.73
C ASP A 68 10.39 -12.41 17.27
N LEU A 69 9.75 -11.63 16.41
CA LEU A 69 8.96 -10.46 16.82
C LEU A 69 7.78 -10.84 17.74
N ARG A 70 7.16 -11.98 17.50
CA ARG A 70 6.12 -12.51 18.41
C ARG A 70 6.69 -12.89 19.76
N ALA A 71 7.87 -13.50 19.77
CA ALA A 71 8.58 -13.85 21.01
C ALA A 71 8.98 -12.61 21.83
N GLU A 72 9.27 -11.49 21.17
CA GLU A 72 9.52 -10.20 21.82
C GLU A 72 8.23 -9.50 22.30
N GLY A 73 7.05 -10.06 22.02
CA GLY A 73 5.77 -9.56 22.49
C GLY A 73 5.06 -8.58 21.54
N HIS A 74 5.53 -8.43 20.32
CA HIS A 74 4.84 -7.64 19.31
C HIS A 74 3.58 -8.34 18.79
N HIS A 75 2.54 -7.56 18.48
CA HIS A 75 1.34 -8.07 17.80
C HIS A 75 1.60 -8.17 16.30
N VAL A 76 2.03 -9.35 15.84
CA VAL A 76 2.49 -9.59 14.47
C VAL A 76 1.47 -10.38 13.66
N LYS A 77 1.14 -9.88 12.48
CA LYS A 77 0.33 -10.56 11.45
C LYS A 77 1.19 -10.85 10.22
N ALA A 78 1.18 -12.10 9.77
CA ALA A 78 1.67 -12.43 8.44
C ALA A 78 0.77 -11.74 7.39
N SER A 79 1.39 -11.15 6.38
CA SER A 79 0.70 -10.37 5.36
C SER A 79 1.01 -10.91 3.97
N PRO A 80 0.03 -10.91 3.06
CA PRO A 80 0.32 -11.00 1.64
C PRO A 80 1.29 -9.90 1.20
N CYS A 81 1.75 -9.98 -0.06
CA CYS A 81 2.72 -9.04 -0.61
C CYS A 81 2.39 -7.57 -0.31
N LEU A 82 3.33 -6.87 0.33
CA LEU A 82 3.22 -5.44 0.65
C LEU A 82 3.76 -4.54 -0.48
N GLY A 83 4.18 -5.12 -1.60
CA GLY A 83 4.67 -4.37 -2.76
C GLY A 83 6.07 -3.78 -2.62
N GLN A 84 6.86 -4.26 -1.66
CA GLN A 84 8.22 -3.77 -1.35
C GLN A 84 9.26 -4.89 -1.51
N CYS A 85 9.18 -5.65 -2.61
CA CYS A 85 10.02 -6.83 -2.80
C CYS A 85 11.52 -6.49 -2.90
N GLU A 86 11.85 -5.28 -3.31
CA GLU A 86 13.23 -4.77 -3.35
C GLU A 86 13.82 -4.47 -1.96
N ARG A 87 13.02 -4.57 -0.90
CA ARG A 87 13.37 -4.31 0.49
C ARG A 87 12.89 -5.42 1.41
N GLY A 88 12.96 -6.65 0.94
CA GLY A 88 12.51 -7.80 1.73
C GLY A 88 13.43 -8.12 2.90
N PRO A 89 12.88 -8.52 4.06
CA PRO A 89 11.46 -8.66 4.39
C PRO A 89 10.73 -7.32 4.55
N ALA A 90 9.63 -7.15 3.81
CA ALA A 90 8.84 -5.93 3.89
C ALA A 90 7.95 -5.92 5.15
N ILE A 91 7.95 -4.81 5.86
CA ILE A 91 7.24 -4.64 7.13
C ILE A 91 6.42 -3.36 7.08
N MET A 92 5.20 -3.43 7.62
CA MET A 92 4.32 -2.29 7.74
C MET A 92 3.71 -2.24 9.14
N VAL A 93 3.75 -1.08 9.78
CA VAL A 93 3.14 -0.86 11.09
C VAL A 93 1.83 -0.10 10.93
N GLN A 94 0.77 -0.68 11.46
CA GLN A 94 -0.54 -0.06 11.56
C GLN A 94 -0.79 0.35 13.01
N ARG A 95 -0.87 1.66 13.26
CA ARG A 95 -1.07 2.22 14.59
C ARG A 95 -2.47 2.78 14.75
N THR A 96 -3.15 2.42 15.84
CA THR A 96 -4.48 2.96 16.16
C THR A 96 -4.39 4.45 16.48
N GLY A 97 -5.30 5.24 15.90
CA GLY A 97 -5.37 6.69 16.14
C GLY A 97 -4.45 7.53 15.27
N THR A 98 -3.58 6.91 14.47
CA THR A 98 -2.77 7.65 13.48
C THR A 98 -3.29 7.44 12.06
N PRO A 99 -3.26 8.47 11.21
CA PRO A 99 -3.74 8.36 9.84
C PRO A 99 -2.85 7.51 8.95
N ASP A 100 -1.58 7.38 9.29
CA ASP A 100 -0.57 6.86 8.38
C ASP A 100 -0.16 5.44 8.72
N LEU A 101 -0.06 4.63 7.68
CA LEU A 101 0.62 3.34 7.72
C LEU A 101 2.11 3.63 7.57
N THR A 102 2.90 3.21 8.53
CA THR A 102 4.36 3.36 8.44
C THR A 102 4.95 2.11 7.81
N VAL A 103 5.52 2.26 6.63
CA VAL A 103 6.37 1.22 6.03
C VAL A 103 7.71 1.27 6.73
N VAL A 104 8.06 0.19 7.41
CA VAL A 104 9.37 0.03 8.01
C VAL A 104 10.30 -0.47 6.92
N ALA A 105 11.14 0.42 6.41
CA ALA A 105 12.28 -0.01 5.62
C ALA A 105 13.47 -0.07 6.56
N VAL A 106 13.94 -1.26 6.82
CA VAL A 106 15.26 -1.46 7.38
C VAL A 106 16.20 -1.43 6.18
N ASP A 107 16.64 -0.24 5.83
CA ASP A 107 17.52 -0.03 4.69
C ASP A 107 18.90 0.38 5.22
N ASP A 108 19.81 -0.56 5.20
CA ASP A 108 21.25 -0.32 5.39
C ASP A 108 21.94 0.09 4.07
N GLY A 109 21.17 0.34 3.01
CA GLY A 109 21.66 0.62 1.64
C GLY A 109 22.04 -0.63 0.85
N ALA A 110 21.86 -1.82 1.41
CA ALA A 110 22.22 -3.08 0.78
C ALA A 110 21.06 -3.77 0.01
N GLY A 111 19.85 -3.22 0.10
CA GLY A 111 18.66 -3.81 -0.53
C GLY A 111 18.02 -4.93 0.30
N CYS A 112 17.65 -6.05 -0.33
CA CYS A 112 17.07 -7.19 0.38
C CYS A 112 18.10 -7.92 1.23
N GLY A 113 17.77 -8.20 2.49
CA GLY A 113 18.63 -8.96 3.40
C GLY A 113 17.91 -9.36 4.69
N PRO A 114 18.52 -10.23 5.49
CA PRO A 114 17.95 -10.58 6.79
C PRO A 114 17.93 -9.33 7.70
N VAL A 115 16.77 -9.11 8.31
CA VAL A 115 16.52 -7.99 9.23
C VAL A 115 16.45 -8.54 10.64
N SER A 116 17.13 -7.89 11.58
CA SER A 116 17.05 -8.31 12.99
C SER A 116 15.79 -7.77 13.66
N PRO A 117 15.19 -8.53 14.61
CA PRO A 117 14.05 -8.04 15.39
C PRO A 117 14.32 -6.72 16.12
N ALA A 118 15.56 -6.51 16.58
CA ALA A 118 15.95 -5.28 17.27
C ALA A 118 15.86 -4.04 16.35
N GLU A 119 16.27 -4.15 15.08
CA GLU A 119 16.14 -3.07 14.08
C GLU A 119 14.68 -2.76 13.82
N VAL A 120 13.83 -3.79 13.71
CA VAL A 120 12.38 -3.61 13.54
C VAL A 120 11.78 -2.93 14.77
N SER A 121 12.15 -3.34 15.98
CA SER A 121 11.64 -2.76 17.21
C SER A 121 12.02 -1.28 17.34
N VAL A 122 13.23 -0.90 16.96
CA VAL A 122 13.66 0.50 16.88
C VAL A 122 12.83 1.27 15.84
N ALA A 123 12.65 0.71 14.65
CA ALA A 123 11.88 1.33 13.59
C ALA A 123 10.38 1.46 13.94
N ILE A 124 9.81 0.50 14.69
CA ILE A 124 8.45 0.62 15.25
C ILE A 124 8.36 1.77 16.25
N ALA A 125 9.34 1.91 17.12
CA ALA A 125 9.38 2.98 18.12
C ALA A 125 9.56 4.36 17.49
N ASP A 126 10.37 4.44 16.43
CA ASP A 126 10.70 5.68 15.68
C ASP A 126 9.76 5.94 14.49
N ALA A 127 8.58 5.33 14.46
CA ALA A 127 7.63 5.28 13.33
C ALA A 127 7.15 6.63 12.75
N THR A 128 7.98 7.66 12.82
CA THR A 128 7.74 8.99 12.24
C THR A 128 8.31 9.16 10.83
N SER A 129 9.16 8.26 10.37
CA SER A 129 9.78 8.39 9.05
C SER A 129 9.36 7.26 8.11
N THR A 130 8.45 7.56 7.18
CA THR A 130 8.40 6.79 5.95
C THR A 130 9.67 7.11 5.18
N PRO A 131 10.57 6.15 4.95
CA PRO A 131 11.80 6.44 4.21
C PRO A 131 11.43 6.92 2.81
N SER A 132 12.07 8.00 2.38
CA SER A 132 11.95 8.48 1.01
C SER A 132 12.48 7.41 0.06
N VAL A 133 11.59 6.88 -0.76
CA VAL A 133 11.97 5.93 -1.81
C VAL A 133 12.49 6.74 -2.99
N GLU A 134 13.76 6.56 -3.34
CA GLU A 134 14.21 7.01 -4.66
C GLU A 134 13.44 6.23 -5.72
N LEU A 135 12.73 6.97 -6.56
CA LEU A 135 11.94 6.36 -7.64
C LEU A 135 12.91 5.79 -8.68
N PRO A 136 12.82 4.49 -9.01
CA PRO A 136 13.67 3.90 -10.02
C PRO A 136 13.56 4.68 -11.33
N GLN A 137 14.69 4.97 -11.94
CA GLN A 137 14.77 5.68 -13.22
C GLN A 137 14.24 7.13 -13.20
N ALA A 138 13.96 7.72 -12.04
CA ALA A 138 13.58 9.13 -11.98
C ALA A 138 14.66 10.01 -12.61
N GLY A 139 14.26 10.86 -13.56
CA GLY A 139 15.18 11.77 -14.26
C GLY A 139 15.92 11.18 -15.46
N ASP A 140 15.73 9.91 -15.80
CA ASP A 140 16.30 9.33 -17.02
C ASP A 140 15.73 10.01 -18.29
N PRO A 141 16.55 10.54 -19.20
CA PRO A 141 16.08 11.33 -20.36
C PRO A 141 15.32 10.50 -21.42
N GLY A 142 15.38 9.18 -21.32
CA GLY A 142 14.71 8.25 -22.26
C GLY A 142 13.33 7.79 -21.83
N LEU A 143 12.85 8.20 -20.67
CA LEU A 143 11.58 7.75 -20.13
C LEU A 143 10.38 8.27 -20.94
N ARG A 144 9.48 7.34 -21.34
CA ARG A 144 8.21 7.66 -22.01
C ARG A 144 7.03 7.38 -21.08
N LEU A 145 6.86 6.15 -20.62
CA LEU A 145 5.76 5.75 -19.74
C LEU A 145 5.91 6.34 -18.36
N LEU A 146 7.11 6.40 -17.84
CA LEU A 146 7.44 6.88 -16.49
C LEU A 146 7.92 8.34 -16.46
N ALA A 147 7.81 9.08 -17.58
CA ALA A 147 8.33 10.45 -17.69
C ALA A 147 7.74 11.43 -16.66
N ARG A 148 6.56 11.12 -16.11
CA ARG A 148 5.89 11.96 -15.10
C ARG A 148 6.18 11.55 -13.65
N VAL A 149 6.81 10.40 -13.44
CA VAL A 149 7.12 9.90 -12.10
C VAL A 149 8.14 10.80 -11.42
N GLY A 150 7.82 11.29 -10.22
CA GLY A 150 8.65 12.27 -9.50
C GLY A 150 8.60 13.70 -10.02
N VAL A 151 7.85 13.96 -11.12
CA VAL A 151 7.69 15.29 -11.72
C VAL A 151 6.30 15.86 -11.44
N VAL A 152 5.26 15.01 -11.51
CA VAL A 152 3.86 15.38 -11.37
C VAL A 152 3.33 14.93 -10.02
N ASP A 153 2.59 15.78 -9.32
CA ASP A 153 1.84 15.39 -8.14
C ASP A 153 0.66 14.48 -8.55
N PRO A 154 0.67 13.18 -8.20
CA PRO A 154 -0.37 12.23 -8.59
C PRO A 154 -1.74 12.55 -7.96
N THR A 155 -1.78 13.41 -6.95
CA THR A 155 -3.02 13.82 -6.27
C THR A 155 -3.63 15.10 -6.87
N SER A 156 -2.89 15.80 -7.75
CA SER A 156 -3.31 17.05 -8.40
C SER A 156 -3.74 16.82 -9.86
N LEU A 157 -5.04 16.96 -10.11
CA LEU A 157 -5.58 16.91 -11.49
C LEU A 157 -5.04 18.06 -12.36
N GLU A 158 -4.84 19.23 -11.78
CA GLU A 158 -4.33 20.41 -12.48
C GLU A 158 -2.87 20.19 -12.92
N ASP A 159 -2.04 19.68 -12.01
CA ASP A 159 -0.66 19.36 -12.30
C ASP A 159 -0.53 18.23 -13.36
N TYR A 160 -1.37 17.21 -13.27
CA TYR A 160 -1.44 16.17 -14.30
C TYR A 160 -1.78 16.73 -15.69
N ARG A 161 -2.73 17.68 -15.79
CA ARG A 161 -3.12 18.31 -17.06
C ARG A 161 -2.04 19.21 -17.64
N THR A 162 -1.37 20.02 -16.81
CA THR A 162 -0.28 20.91 -17.25
C THR A 162 0.90 20.14 -17.81
N HIS A 163 1.11 18.90 -17.34
CA HIS A 163 2.13 17.98 -17.86
C HIS A 163 1.61 17.03 -18.95
N GLY A 164 0.60 17.47 -19.72
CA GLY A 164 0.10 16.74 -20.89
C GLY A 164 -0.85 15.57 -20.56
N GLY A 165 -1.41 15.54 -19.35
CA GLY A 165 -2.46 14.61 -18.98
C GLY A 165 -3.70 14.77 -19.85
N TYR A 166 -4.33 13.65 -20.25
CA TYR A 166 -5.50 13.55 -21.12
C TYR A 166 -5.32 14.03 -22.57
N GLN A 167 -4.17 14.55 -23.01
CA GLN A 167 -3.96 15.00 -24.39
C GLN A 167 -4.23 13.88 -25.40
N ALA A 168 -3.83 12.65 -25.12
CA ALA A 168 -4.12 11.51 -25.99
C ALA A 168 -5.61 11.20 -26.08
N LEU A 169 -6.36 11.36 -24.97
CA LEU A 169 -7.81 11.20 -24.95
C LEU A 169 -8.48 12.30 -25.79
N GLU A 170 -8.10 13.55 -25.61
CA GLU A 170 -8.64 14.68 -26.38
C GLU A 170 -8.35 14.51 -27.87
N ALA A 171 -7.14 14.11 -28.23
CA ALA A 171 -6.79 13.83 -29.62
C ALA A 171 -7.63 12.67 -30.20
N SER A 172 -7.89 11.63 -29.44
CA SER A 172 -8.70 10.50 -29.91
C SER A 172 -10.18 10.88 -30.09
N LEU A 173 -10.70 11.71 -29.20
CA LEU A 173 -12.08 12.22 -29.30
C LEU A 173 -12.25 13.18 -30.47
N SER A 174 -11.26 14.04 -30.74
CA SER A 174 -11.28 15.03 -31.83
C SER A 174 -11.09 14.39 -33.20
N THR A 175 -10.39 13.26 -33.30
CA THR A 175 -10.11 12.57 -34.56
C THR A 175 -11.35 11.85 -35.11
N GLY A 176 -12.47 11.85 -34.40
CA GLY A 176 -13.67 11.10 -34.73
C GLY A 176 -13.42 9.60 -34.77
N ARG A 177 -14.32 8.81 -34.20
CA ARG A 177 -14.30 7.35 -34.30
C ARG A 177 -13.96 6.95 -35.74
N ARG A 178 -12.73 6.56 -36.02
CA ARG A 178 -12.45 5.73 -37.17
C ARG A 178 -13.23 4.45 -36.95
N THR A 179 -14.41 4.37 -37.56
CA THR A 179 -15.16 3.14 -37.63
C THR A 179 -14.22 2.08 -38.14
N ALA A 180 -14.07 1.03 -37.37
CA ALA A 180 -13.39 -0.19 -37.79
C ALA A 180 -14.24 -0.81 -38.94
N THR A 181 -14.05 -0.30 -40.14
CA THR A 181 -14.60 -0.84 -41.35
C THR A 181 -13.44 -1.20 -42.23
N SER A 182 -13.39 -2.48 -42.55
CA SER A 182 -12.55 -3.18 -43.53
C SER A 182 -11.11 -3.47 -43.07
N VAL A 183 -10.96 -4.65 -42.49
CA VAL A 183 -9.79 -5.49 -42.83
C VAL A 183 -9.98 -5.93 -44.27
N PRO A 184 -9.11 -5.56 -45.23
CA PRO A 184 -9.15 -6.16 -46.54
C PRO A 184 -8.66 -7.61 -46.44
N GLY A 185 -9.45 -8.50 -46.88
CA GLY A 185 -9.28 -9.90 -47.24
C GLY A 185 -8.06 -10.69 -46.80
N VAL A 186 -8.34 -11.76 -46.09
CA VAL A 186 -7.73 -13.05 -46.29
C VAL A 186 -8.71 -13.93 -47.01
#